data_31fd5e07a900567beb25ce6ae64891db
#
_entry.id   31fd5e07a900567beb25ce6ae64891db
#
_cell.length_a   1.000
_cell.length_b   1.000
_cell.length_c   1.000
_cell.angle_alpha   90.00
_cell.angle_beta   90.00
_cell.angle_gamma   90.00
#
_symmetry.space_group_name_H-M   'P 1'
#
loop_
_entity.id
_entity.type
_entity.pdbx_description
1 polymer ?
#
loop_
_entity_poly.entity_id
_entity_poly.type
_entity_poly.pdbx_seq_one_letter_code
_entity_poly.pdbx_strand_id
1 'polypeptide(L)'
;MALKLYHAEPAANSLKSLIPLHEKQLPFESIYVDLHKFEQHEHWFVAINPEGQVPVLDHDGFVVTHSTVINEYLEDAFPEAPPLRPLDPAGAARMRYWNKFIDEHVMNYVSMHGWHRMIGVLARGLESGDFEKLVARIPLYEQREKWRTARSGFSEADLANATRKIEVAVDRVEAQLKVAPWLAGDAFTLADVNFFSHCGMMVARMFPEIGNAARCPRTLEWADRVRARPGVAAALRMPDRTNPALRTFTGHVV
;
A
#
# COMPACT_ATOMS: atom_id res chain seq x y z
N MET A 1 -14.66 14.37 18.05
CA MET A 1 -14.09 13.19 17.40
C MET A 1 -12.90 13.65 16.58
N ALA A 2 -11.69 13.28 16.97
CA ALA A 2 -10.46 13.63 16.26
C ALA A 2 -9.83 12.36 15.70
N LEU A 3 -9.74 12.29 14.36
CA LEU A 3 -8.97 11.25 13.68
C LEU A 3 -7.60 11.82 13.35
N LYS A 4 -6.53 11.05 13.61
CA LYS A 4 -5.18 11.34 13.15
C LYS A 4 -4.66 10.15 12.38
N LEU A 5 -4.11 10.39 11.20
CA LEU A 5 -3.44 9.35 10.44
C LEU A 5 -1.95 9.66 10.38
N TYR A 6 -1.15 8.79 10.97
CA TYR A 6 0.30 8.77 10.80
C TYR A 6 0.61 7.97 9.54
N HIS A 7 1.21 8.60 8.55
CA HIS A 7 1.45 8.00 7.25
C HIS A 7 2.73 8.54 6.59
N ALA A 8 3.22 7.85 5.61
CA ALA A 8 4.28 8.31 4.72
C ALA A 8 3.69 8.87 3.41
N GLU A 9 4.44 8.80 2.32
CA GLU A 9 4.00 9.17 1.00
C GLU A 9 2.68 8.48 0.61
N PRO A 10 1.82 9.10 -0.22
CA PRO A 10 0.56 8.52 -0.67
C PRO A 10 0.79 7.36 -1.66
N ALA A 11 1.43 6.31 -1.17
CA ALA A 11 1.74 5.07 -1.88
C ALA A 11 1.55 3.86 -0.97
N ALA A 12 1.39 2.67 -1.55
CA ALA A 12 1.29 1.40 -0.87
C ALA A 12 0.35 1.45 0.36
N ASN A 13 0.81 1.02 1.54
CA ASN A 13 -0.02 0.95 2.75
C ASN A 13 -0.55 2.31 3.23
N SER A 14 0.20 3.41 3.04
CA SER A 14 -0.28 4.76 3.38
C SER A 14 -1.44 5.17 2.48
N LEU A 15 -1.29 4.99 1.17
CA LEU A 15 -2.37 5.27 0.20
C LEU A 15 -3.61 4.42 0.49
N LYS A 16 -3.42 3.15 0.85
CA LYS A 16 -4.50 2.22 1.20
C LYS A 16 -5.39 2.74 2.33
N SER A 17 -4.86 3.49 3.30
CA SER A 17 -5.66 4.09 4.38
C SER A 17 -6.07 5.54 4.10
N LEU A 18 -5.33 6.29 3.29
CA LEU A 18 -5.72 7.63 2.86
C LEU A 18 -6.99 7.61 2.00
N ILE A 19 -7.09 6.65 1.06
CA ILE A 19 -8.25 6.55 0.16
C ILE A 19 -9.57 6.42 0.95
N PRO A 20 -9.74 5.48 1.88
CA PRO A 20 -11.00 5.36 2.64
C PRO A 20 -11.36 6.60 3.44
N LEU A 21 -10.40 7.28 4.05
CA LEU A 21 -10.66 8.52 4.77
C LEU A 21 -11.24 9.60 3.84
N HIS A 22 -10.68 9.75 2.64
CA HIS A 22 -11.18 10.70 1.65
C HIS A 22 -12.50 10.26 0.98
N GLU A 23 -12.66 8.97 0.65
CA GLU A 23 -13.91 8.44 0.07
C GLU A 23 -15.09 8.55 1.05
N LYS A 24 -14.83 8.32 2.33
CA LYS A 24 -15.82 8.48 3.40
C LYS A 24 -15.99 9.94 3.85
N GLN A 25 -15.22 10.87 3.29
CA GLN A 25 -15.24 12.30 3.61
C GLN A 25 -15.03 12.57 5.12
N LEU A 26 -14.22 11.75 5.76
CA LEU A 26 -13.91 11.90 7.19
C LEU A 26 -12.80 12.93 7.37
N PRO A 27 -13.03 13.98 8.20
CA PRO A 27 -11.96 14.92 8.51
C PRO A 27 -10.92 14.24 9.40
N PHE A 28 -9.64 14.41 9.07
CA PHE A 28 -8.53 13.86 9.85
C PHE A 28 -7.32 14.78 9.84
N GLU A 29 -6.52 14.69 10.88
CA GLU A 29 -5.20 15.31 10.95
C GLU A 29 -4.20 14.38 10.24
N SER A 30 -3.52 14.90 9.24
CA SER A 30 -2.49 14.18 8.48
C SER A 30 -1.13 14.41 9.15
N ILE A 31 -0.53 13.35 9.72
CA ILE A 31 0.78 13.39 10.35
C ILE A 31 1.75 12.60 9.50
N TYR A 32 2.63 13.32 8.81
CA TYR A 32 3.65 12.71 7.97
C TYR A 32 4.80 12.14 8.81
N VAL A 33 5.19 10.90 8.51
CA VAL A 33 6.31 10.18 9.10
C VAL A 33 7.35 9.93 8.01
N ASP A 34 8.51 10.54 8.14
CA ASP A 34 9.58 10.45 7.13
C ASP A 34 10.33 9.11 7.22
N LEU A 35 9.92 8.17 6.37
CA LEU A 35 10.56 6.84 6.33
C LEU A 35 12.01 6.89 5.84
N HIS A 36 12.39 7.92 5.06
CA HIS A 36 13.76 8.09 4.59
C HIS A 36 14.71 8.56 5.70
N LYS A 37 14.17 9.22 6.73
CA LYS A 37 14.87 9.59 7.95
C LYS A 37 14.72 8.58 9.07
N PHE A 38 13.98 7.49 8.83
CA PHE A 38 13.68 6.45 9.82
C PHE A 38 12.91 6.96 11.04
N GLU A 39 12.06 7.98 10.87
CA GLU A 39 11.23 8.53 11.94
C GLU A 39 10.29 7.49 12.55
N GLN A 40 9.85 6.48 11.75
CA GLN A 40 9.06 5.36 12.23
C GLN A 40 9.77 4.49 13.28
N HIS A 41 11.09 4.63 13.46
CA HIS A 41 11.89 3.92 14.45
C HIS A 41 12.41 4.86 15.56
N GLU A 42 11.97 6.12 15.57
CA GLU A 42 12.22 7.05 16.66
C GLU A 42 11.32 6.70 17.87
N HIS A 43 11.83 7.02 19.06
CA HIS A 43 11.15 6.69 20.33
C HIS A 43 9.71 7.18 20.38
N TRP A 44 9.44 8.40 19.87
CA TRP A 44 8.10 8.98 19.87
C TRP A 44 7.10 8.16 19.04
N PHE A 45 7.54 7.63 17.88
CA PHE A 45 6.64 6.85 17.02
C PHE A 45 6.50 5.41 17.51
N VAL A 46 7.59 4.78 17.97
CA VAL A 46 7.56 3.42 18.54
C VAL A 46 6.69 3.37 19.81
N ALA A 47 6.58 4.48 20.56
CA ALA A 47 5.63 4.58 21.67
C ALA A 47 4.16 4.53 21.23
N ILE A 48 3.85 4.94 19.99
CA ILE A 48 2.51 4.87 19.39
C ILE A 48 2.30 3.50 18.73
N ASN A 49 3.27 3.05 17.92
CA ASN A 49 3.25 1.75 17.27
C ASN A 49 4.58 1.01 17.52
N PRO A 50 4.57 0.04 18.43
CA PRO A 50 5.78 -0.73 18.76
C PRO A 50 6.40 -1.50 17.57
N GLU A 51 5.65 -1.73 16.50
CA GLU A 51 6.16 -2.36 15.28
C GLU A 51 7.00 -1.40 14.42
N GLY A 52 6.91 -0.08 14.66
CA GLY A 52 7.62 0.92 13.87
C GLY A 52 7.19 0.95 12.41
N GLN A 53 5.89 0.83 12.14
CA GLN A 53 5.31 0.80 10.80
C GLN A 53 4.18 1.81 10.62
N VAL A 54 4.05 2.35 9.43
CA VAL A 54 2.91 3.17 9.00
C VAL A 54 2.04 2.39 7.99
N PRO A 55 0.74 2.71 7.88
CA PRO A 55 -0.01 3.74 8.59
C PRO A 55 -0.43 3.34 9.99
N VAL A 56 -0.74 4.36 10.82
CA VAL A 56 -1.38 4.21 12.13
C VAL A 56 -2.53 5.21 12.21
N LEU A 57 -3.71 4.74 12.61
CA LEU A 57 -4.86 5.59 12.90
C LEU A 57 -4.97 5.78 14.41
N ASP A 58 -5.07 7.01 14.86
CA ASP A 58 -5.46 7.37 16.23
C ASP A 58 -6.87 7.98 16.18
N HIS A 59 -7.82 7.34 16.84
CA HIS A 59 -9.19 7.84 16.99
C HIS A 59 -9.46 8.14 18.45
N ASP A 60 -9.35 9.43 18.84
CA ASP A 60 -9.53 9.90 20.22
C ASP A 60 -8.70 9.11 21.25
N GLY A 61 -7.47 8.74 20.90
CA GLY A 61 -6.55 7.97 21.75
C GLY A 61 -6.64 6.45 21.59
N PHE A 62 -7.59 5.93 20.80
CA PHE A 62 -7.63 4.52 20.42
C PHE A 62 -6.78 4.31 19.15
N VAL A 63 -5.68 3.60 19.29
CA VAL A 63 -4.70 3.37 18.23
C VAL A 63 -5.04 2.10 17.46
N VAL A 64 -5.14 2.21 16.12
CA VAL A 64 -5.35 1.09 15.19
C VAL A 64 -4.17 1.02 14.23
N THR A 65 -3.56 -0.15 14.12
CA THR A 65 -2.45 -0.43 13.20
C THR A 65 -2.88 -1.34 12.06
N HIS A 66 -2.01 -1.54 11.06
CA HIS A 66 -2.26 -2.30 9.83
C HIS A 66 -3.37 -1.73 8.94
N SER A 67 -3.00 -1.33 7.74
CA SER A 67 -3.87 -0.62 6.79
C SER A 67 -5.20 -1.34 6.51
N THR A 68 -5.22 -2.69 6.40
CA THR A 68 -6.46 -3.45 6.21
C THR A 68 -7.37 -3.37 7.44
N VAL A 69 -6.79 -3.45 8.65
CA VAL A 69 -7.53 -3.35 9.91
C VAL A 69 -8.07 -1.93 10.10
N ILE A 70 -7.25 -0.91 9.81
CA ILE A 70 -7.69 0.50 9.83
C ILE A 70 -8.92 0.68 8.92
N ASN A 71 -8.89 0.14 7.72
CA ASN A 71 -9.96 0.31 6.75
C ASN A 71 -11.27 -0.38 7.20
N GLU A 72 -11.19 -1.59 7.74
CA GLU A 72 -12.36 -2.29 8.33
C GLU A 72 -12.89 -1.55 9.57
N TYR A 73 -11.99 -1.02 10.41
CA TYR A 73 -12.37 -0.19 11.55
C TYR A 73 -13.14 1.06 11.14
N LEU A 74 -12.72 1.74 10.06
CA LEU A 74 -13.44 2.92 9.55
C LEU A 74 -14.85 2.57 9.05
N GLU A 75 -15.08 1.35 8.51
CA GLU A 75 -16.42 0.88 8.15
C GLU A 75 -17.31 0.69 9.39
N ASP A 76 -16.74 0.15 10.46
CA ASP A 76 -17.49 -0.13 11.69
C ASP A 76 -17.72 1.15 12.54
N ALA A 77 -16.73 2.03 12.60
CA ALA A 77 -16.78 3.24 13.41
C ALA A 77 -17.61 4.38 12.77
N PHE A 78 -17.77 4.36 11.44
CA PHE A 78 -18.48 5.41 10.68
C PHE A 78 -19.50 4.81 9.70
N PRO A 79 -20.52 4.11 10.21
CA PRO A 79 -21.51 3.42 9.37
C PRO A 79 -22.38 4.36 8.53
N GLU A 80 -22.51 5.63 8.95
CA GLU A 80 -23.29 6.67 8.22
C GLU A 80 -22.51 7.27 7.05
N ALA A 81 -21.19 7.08 6.99
CA ALA A 81 -20.37 7.55 5.88
C ALA A 81 -20.51 6.62 4.66
N PRO A 82 -20.21 7.10 3.42
CA PRO A 82 -20.29 6.27 2.23
C PRO A 82 -19.60 4.91 2.41
N PRO A 83 -20.31 3.78 2.23
CA PRO A 83 -19.75 2.46 2.51
C PRO A 83 -18.76 2.05 1.42
N LEU A 84 -17.65 1.45 1.86
CA LEU A 84 -16.66 0.77 1.00
C LEU A 84 -16.65 -0.74 1.25
N ARG A 85 -17.57 -1.21 2.08
CA ARG A 85 -17.82 -2.62 2.36
C ARG A 85 -19.25 -2.96 1.95
N PRO A 86 -19.48 -4.03 1.16
CA PRO A 86 -20.84 -4.51 0.88
C PRO A 86 -21.60 -4.82 2.17
N LEU A 87 -22.90 -4.49 2.19
CA LEU A 87 -23.75 -4.72 3.35
C LEU A 87 -24.17 -6.18 3.47
N ASP A 88 -24.27 -6.88 2.34
CA ASP A 88 -24.61 -8.31 2.34
C ASP A 88 -23.38 -9.18 2.71
N PRO A 89 -23.60 -10.27 3.47
CA PRO A 89 -22.50 -11.11 3.93
C PRO A 89 -21.67 -11.75 2.81
N ALA A 90 -22.30 -12.09 1.67
CA ALA A 90 -21.60 -12.71 0.55
C ALA A 90 -20.68 -11.71 -0.17
N GLY A 91 -21.15 -10.48 -0.38
CA GLY A 91 -20.34 -9.38 -0.91
C GLY A 91 -19.18 -9.03 0.02
N ALA A 92 -19.45 -8.91 1.32
CA ALA A 92 -18.41 -8.67 2.32
C ALA A 92 -17.35 -9.80 2.35
N ALA A 93 -17.78 -11.05 2.21
CA ALA A 93 -16.86 -12.19 2.12
C ALA A 93 -15.99 -12.13 0.86
N ARG A 94 -16.56 -11.77 -0.32
CA ARG A 94 -15.79 -11.57 -1.55
C ARG A 94 -14.77 -10.45 -1.41
N MET A 95 -15.15 -9.31 -0.83
CA MET A 95 -14.23 -8.21 -0.57
C MET A 95 -13.06 -8.64 0.33
N ARG A 96 -13.35 -9.33 1.43
CA ARG A 96 -12.32 -9.84 2.37
C ARG A 96 -11.43 -10.90 1.74
N TYR A 97 -11.99 -11.75 0.88
CA TYR A 97 -11.20 -12.71 0.10
C TYR A 97 -10.14 -11.99 -0.77
N TRP A 98 -10.54 -10.93 -1.48
CA TRP A 98 -9.61 -10.13 -2.27
C TRP A 98 -8.58 -9.43 -1.39
N ASN A 99 -8.98 -8.81 -0.26
CA ASN A 99 -8.05 -8.18 0.67
C ASN A 99 -7.00 -9.18 1.18
N LYS A 100 -7.44 -10.37 1.60
CA LYS A 100 -6.54 -11.43 2.05
C LYS A 100 -5.60 -11.88 0.93
N PHE A 101 -6.11 -12.11 -0.28
CA PHE A 101 -5.29 -12.48 -1.43
C PHE A 101 -4.22 -11.42 -1.75
N ILE A 102 -4.60 -10.14 -1.69
CA ILE A 102 -3.67 -9.05 -1.99
C ILE A 102 -2.61 -8.94 -0.91
N ASP A 103 -2.99 -8.97 0.36
CA ASP A 103 -2.08 -8.81 1.49
C ASP A 103 -1.08 -9.97 1.59
N GLU A 104 -1.51 -11.21 1.32
CA GLU A 104 -0.66 -12.40 1.46
C GLU A 104 0.13 -12.75 0.20
N HIS A 105 -0.45 -12.53 -0.98
CA HIS A 105 0.10 -13.05 -2.23
C HIS A 105 0.51 -11.98 -3.25
N VAL A 106 0.18 -10.70 -3.04
CA VAL A 106 0.50 -9.66 -4.01
C VAL A 106 1.48 -8.66 -3.42
N MET A 107 1.13 -8.10 -2.26
CA MET A 107 1.89 -7.05 -1.61
C MET A 107 3.37 -7.43 -1.40
N ASN A 108 3.64 -8.65 -0.96
CA ASN A 108 5.00 -9.12 -0.68
C ASN A 108 5.88 -9.14 -1.94
N TYR A 109 5.32 -9.55 -3.08
CA TYR A 109 6.07 -9.66 -4.33
C TYR A 109 6.30 -8.30 -4.99
N VAL A 110 5.28 -7.43 -5.00
CA VAL A 110 5.44 -6.03 -5.45
C VAL A 110 6.45 -5.31 -4.55
N SER A 111 6.31 -5.48 -3.24
CA SER A 111 7.23 -4.92 -2.25
C SER A 111 8.68 -5.39 -2.46
N MET A 112 8.91 -6.67 -2.79
CA MET A 112 10.25 -7.20 -3.05
C MET A 112 10.96 -6.42 -4.16
N HIS A 113 10.28 -6.16 -5.28
CA HIS A 113 10.85 -5.36 -6.36
C HIS A 113 11.10 -3.91 -5.96
N GLY A 114 10.17 -3.29 -5.22
CA GLY A 114 10.36 -1.96 -4.66
C GLY A 114 11.57 -1.89 -3.73
N TRP A 115 11.72 -2.86 -2.84
CA TRP A 115 12.85 -2.96 -1.94
C TRP A 115 14.16 -3.18 -2.68
N HIS A 116 14.18 -4.02 -3.69
CA HIS A 116 15.38 -4.26 -4.53
C HIS A 116 15.84 -2.97 -5.23
N ARG A 117 14.89 -2.26 -5.86
CA ARG A 117 15.19 -1.09 -6.73
C ARG A 117 15.42 0.21 -5.94
N MET A 118 14.77 0.38 -4.79
CA MET A 118 14.82 1.64 -4.01
C MET A 118 15.60 1.47 -2.71
N ILE A 119 15.10 0.64 -1.81
CA ILE A 119 15.67 0.50 -0.47
C ILE A 119 17.08 -0.11 -0.53
N GLY A 120 17.29 -1.07 -1.41
CA GLY A 120 18.61 -1.67 -1.63
C GLY A 120 19.65 -0.65 -2.10
N VAL A 121 19.27 0.30 -2.94
CA VAL A 121 20.15 1.39 -3.38
C VAL A 121 20.52 2.29 -2.20
N LEU A 122 19.52 2.70 -1.41
CA LEU A 122 19.77 3.50 -0.19
C LEU A 122 20.65 2.76 0.81
N ALA A 123 20.35 1.49 1.08
CA ALA A 123 21.08 0.67 2.04
C ALA A 123 22.55 0.44 1.63
N ARG A 124 22.83 0.28 0.33
CA ARG A 124 24.20 0.16 -0.20
C ARG A 124 24.98 1.47 -0.14
N GLY A 125 24.30 2.62 -0.18
CA GLY A 125 24.92 3.94 -0.07
C GLY A 125 25.39 4.30 1.34
N LEU A 126 24.95 3.53 2.36
CA LEU A 126 25.36 3.75 3.75
C LEU A 126 26.66 3.02 4.09
N GLU A 127 27.52 3.65 4.89
CA GLU A 127 28.67 2.97 5.50
C GLU A 127 28.19 1.80 6.39
N SER A 128 28.98 0.72 6.47
CA SER A 128 28.55 -0.52 7.15
C SER A 128 28.19 -0.31 8.62
N GLY A 129 28.98 0.51 9.34
CA GLY A 129 28.71 0.79 10.75
C GLY A 129 27.42 1.60 10.97
N ASP A 130 27.12 2.54 10.08
CA ASP A 130 25.93 3.37 10.18
C ASP A 130 24.68 2.58 9.77
N PHE A 131 24.80 1.71 8.76
CA PHE A 131 23.74 0.79 8.39
C PHE A 131 23.33 -0.13 9.55
N GLU A 132 24.32 -0.78 10.24
CA GLU A 132 23.99 -1.67 11.36
C GLU A 132 23.40 -0.92 12.57
N LYS A 133 23.86 0.30 12.88
CA LYS A 133 23.21 1.15 13.90
C LYS A 133 21.75 1.42 13.56
N LEU A 134 21.47 1.67 12.29
CA LEU A 134 20.15 1.98 11.77
C LEU A 134 19.23 0.75 11.83
N VAL A 135 19.70 -0.40 11.35
CA VAL A 135 18.97 -1.68 11.41
C VAL A 135 18.71 -2.10 12.85
N ALA A 136 19.65 -1.88 13.78
CA ALA A 136 19.47 -2.21 15.19
C ALA A 136 18.28 -1.47 15.86
N ARG A 137 17.87 -0.32 15.33
CA ARG A 137 16.71 0.46 15.82
C ARG A 137 15.37 -0.10 15.38
N ILE A 138 15.34 -0.96 14.35
CA ILE A 138 14.12 -1.54 13.81
C ILE A 138 13.55 -2.55 14.81
N PRO A 139 12.32 -2.40 15.31
CA PRO A 139 11.78 -3.29 16.33
C PRO A 139 11.60 -4.74 15.85
N LEU A 140 11.05 -4.90 14.63
CA LEU A 140 10.70 -6.22 14.09
C LEU A 140 11.92 -6.92 13.47
N TYR A 141 12.18 -8.16 13.92
CA TYR A 141 13.26 -8.99 13.39
C TYR A 141 13.17 -9.18 11.87
N GLU A 142 11.98 -9.50 11.35
CA GLU A 142 11.74 -9.74 9.92
C GLU A 142 12.05 -8.50 9.08
N GLN A 143 11.78 -7.32 9.61
CA GLN A 143 12.12 -6.06 8.93
C GLN A 143 13.64 -5.84 8.93
N ARG A 144 14.34 -6.14 10.02
CA ARG A 144 15.82 -6.09 10.05
C ARG A 144 16.43 -6.98 8.98
N GLU A 145 15.96 -8.22 8.89
CA GLU A 145 16.45 -9.17 7.88
C GLU A 145 16.10 -8.72 6.45
N LYS A 146 14.93 -8.12 6.25
CA LYS A 146 14.53 -7.55 4.96
C LYS A 146 15.46 -6.40 4.54
N TRP A 147 15.88 -5.53 5.47
CA TRP A 147 16.86 -4.49 5.21
C TRP A 147 18.23 -5.06 4.84
N ARG A 148 18.72 -6.09 5.55
CA ARG A 148 19.97 -6.77 5.22
C ARG A 148 19.92 -7.43 3.85
N THR A 149 18.81 -8.13 3.55
CA THR A 149 18.59 -8.74 2.23
C THR A 149 18.54 -7.67 1.14
N ALA A 150 17.86 -6.55 1.36
CA ALA A 150 17.82 -5.47 0.37
C ALA A 150 19.21 -4.87 0.12
N ARG A 151 20.04 -4.75 1.15
CA ARG A 151 21.44 -4.30 1.02
C ARG A 151 22.30 -5.28 0.21
N SER A 152 22.19 -6.57 0.50
CA SER A 152 22.92 -7.63 -0.21
C SER A 152 22.41 -7.83 -1.65
N GLY A 153 21.15 -7.52 -1.90
CA GLY A 153 20.42 -7.79 -3.13
C GLY A 153 19.58 -9.06 -3.02
N PHE A 154 18.37 -9.01 -3.58
CA PHE A 154 17.53 -10.21 -3.76
C PHE A 154 18.10 -11.05 -4.91
N SER A 155 17.99 -12.38 -4.84
CA SER A 155 18.45 -13.25 -5.91
C SER A 155 17.61 -13.07 -7.19
N GLU A 156 18.21 -13.34 -8.34
CA GLU A 156 17.49 -13.32 -9.62
C GLU A 156 16.31 -14.33 -9.63
N ALA A 157 16.48 -15.47 -8.97
CA ALA A 157 15.44 -16.47 -8.84
C ALA A 157 14.25 -15.97 -8.02
N ASP A 158 14.51 -15.25 -6.91
CA ASP A 158 13.44 -14.64 -6.08
C ASP A 158 12.70 -13.55 -6.84
N LEU A 159 13.43 -12.66 -7.54
CA LEU A 159 12.84 -11.62 -8.35
C LEU A 159 12.03 -12.18 -9.52
N ALA A 160 12.51 -13.20 -10.21
CA ALA A 160 11.78 -13.88 -11.27
C ALA A 160 10.51 -14.58 -10.72
N ASN A 161 10.61 -15.20 -9.55
CA ASN A 161 9.43 -15.77 -8.88
C ASN A 161 8.41 -14.69 -8.50
N ALA A 162 8.87 -13.58 -7.94
CA ALA A 162 8.01 -12.43 -7.59
C ALA A 162 7.29 -11.89 -8.83
N THR A 163 8.00 -11.73 -9.96
CA THR A 163 7.41 -11.31 -11.23
C THR A 163 6.29 -12.25 -11.67
N ARG A 164 6.52 -13.57 -11.67
CA ARG A 164 5.49 -14.58 -12.02
C ARG A 164 4.26 -14.48 -11.11
N LYS A 165 4.46 -14.22 -9.81
CA LYS A 165 3.34 -14.05 -8.87
C LYS A 165 2.53 -12.78 -9.13
N ILE A 166 3.19 -11.71 -9.55
CA ILE A 166 2.52 -10.47 -9.98
C ILE A 166 1.73 -10.73 -11.28
N GLU A 167 2.29 -11.46 -12.23
CA GLU A 167 1.58 -11.87 -13.44
C GLU A 167 0.28 -12.61 -13.11
N VAL A 168 0.36 -13.64 -12.27
CA VAL A 168 -0.83 -14.42 -11.85
C VAL A 168 -1.86 -13.52 -11.15
N ALA A 169 -1.42 -12.55 -10.36
CA ALA A 169 -2.33 -11.62 -9.69
C ALA A 169 -3.05 -10.72 -10.70
N VAL A 170 -2.33 -10.16 -11.68
CA VAL A 170 -2.89 -9.32 -12.74
C VAL A 170 -3.87 -10.13 -13.61
N ASP A 171 -3.51 -11.35 -14.00
CA ASP A 171 -4.40 -12.23 -14.78
C ASP A 171 -5.69 -12.57 -14.03
N ARG A 172 -5.61 -12.77 -12.70
CA ARG A 172 -6.78 -12.99 -11.85
C ARG A 172 -7.69 -11.76 -11.79
N VAL A 173 -7.11 -10.57 -11.63
CA VAL A 173 -7.84 -9.31 -11.64
C VAL A 173 -8.48 -9.07 -13.01
N GLU A 174 -7.74 -9.28 -14.10
CA GLU A 174 -8.25 -9.16 -15.47
C GLU A 174 -9.44 -10.10 -15.72
N ALA A 175 -9.37 -11.34 -15.23
CA ALA A 175 -10.46 -12.31 -15.34
C ALA A 175 -11.69 -11.85 -14.54
N GLN A 176 -11.51 -11.33 -13.32
CA GLN A 176 -12.60 -10.80 -12.50
C GLN A 176 -13.28 -9.59 -13.16
N LEU A 177 -12.48 -8.68 -13.73
CA LEU A 177 -13.01 -7.47 -14.37
C LEU A 177 -13.69 -7.70 -15.72
N LYS A 178 -13.61 -8.93 -16.27
CA LYS A 178 -14.45 -9.37 -17.41
C LYS A 178 -15.89 -9.70 -17.00
N VAL A 179 -16.11 -10.03 -15.73
CA VAL A 179 -17.42 -10.50 -15.24
C VAL A 179 -18.09 -9.52 -14.27
N ALA A 180 -17.34 -8.56 -13.72
CA ALA A 180 -17.88 -7.53 -12.83
C ALA A 180 -17.09 -6.22 -12.98
N PRO A 181 -17.72 -5.06 -12.75
CA PRO A 181 -17.04 -3.77 -12.88
C PRO A 181 -15.95 -3.52 -11.81
N TRP A 182 -16.04 -4.21 -10.65
CA TRP A 182 -15.14 -4.07 -9.53
C TRP A 182 -14.72 -5.43 -8.97
N LEU A 183 -13.68 -5.47 -8.14
CA LEU A 183 -13.11 -6.72 -7.65
C LEU A 183 -14.07 -7.55 -6.80
N ALA A 184 -14.91 -6.91 -6.00
CA ALA A 184 -15.88 -7.63 -5.15
C ALA A 184 -17.29 -7.72 -5.76
N GLY A 185 -17.53 -7.18 -6.97
CA GLY A 185 -18.83 -7.21 -7.65
C GLY A 185 -19.20 -5.87 -8.29
N ASP A 186 -20.42 -5.37 -8.00
CA ASP A 186 -20.99 -4.22 -8.70
C ASP A 186 -20.60 -2.86 -8.13
N ALA A 187 -19.99 -2.81 -6.95
CA ALA A 187 -19.60 -1.59 -6.26
C ALA A 187 -18.10 -1.53 -5.98
N PHE A 188 -17.56 -0.31 -5.99
CA PHE A 188 -16.21 -0.02 -5.52
C PHE A 188 -16.09 -0.32 -4.02
N THR A 189 -15.07 -1.08 -3.62
CA THR A 189 -14.89 -1.55 -2.26
C THR A 189 -13.45 -1.43 -1.77
N LEU A 190 -13.21 -1.78 -0.50
CA LEU A 190 -11.88 -1.89 0.08
C LEU A 190 -10.96 -2.88 -0.68
N ALA A 191 -11.52 -3.84 -1.43
CA ALA A 191 -10.74 -4.71 -2.31
C ALA A 191 -10.07 -3.94 -3.45
N ASP A 192 -10.82 -3.02 -4.08
CA ASP A 192 -10.32 -2.16 -5.14
C ASP A 192 -9.26 -1.18 -4.59
N VAL A 193 -9.54 -0.59 -3.42
CA VAL A 193 -8.58 0.26 -2.70
C VAL A 193 -7.26 -0.46 -2.48
N ASN A 194 -7.33 -1.70 -1.97
CA ASN A 194 -6.15 -2.50 -1.64
C ASN A 194 -5.31 -2.82 -2.88
N PHE A 195 -5.93 -3.37 -3.94
CA PHE A 195 -5.20 -3.71 -5.16
C PHE A 195 -4.64 -2.47 -5.86
N PHE A 196 -5.43 -1.40 -5.95
CA PHE A 196 -4.98 -0.14 -6.55
C PHE A 196 -3.75 0.44 -5.86
N SER A 197 -3.75 0.47 -4.53
CA SER A 197 -2.65 1.03 -3.74
C SER A 197 -1.32 0.28 -3.92
N HIS A 198 -1.37 -1.02 -4.21
CA HIS A 198 -0.16 -1.85 -4.34
C HIS A 198 0.21 -2.14 -5.79
N CYS A 199 -0.76 -2.33 -6.67
CA CYS A 199 -0.53 -2.77 -8.04
C CYS A 199 -1.04 -1.81 -9.10
N GLY A 200 -2.22 -1.23 -8.89
CA GLY A 200 -2.92 -0.47 -9.92
C GLY A 200 -2.17 0.74 -10.46
N MET A 201 -1.25 1.28 -9.67
CA MET A 201 -0.40 2.41 -10.08
C MET A 201 0.99 1.97 -10.56
N MET A 202 1.50 0.86 -10.05
CA MET A 202 2.90 0.48 -10.23
C MET A 202 3.12 -0.55 -11.33
N VAL A 203 2.14 -1.44 -11.58
CA VAL A 203 2.36 -2.58 -12.50
C VAL A 203 2.68 -2.12 -13.92
N ALA A 204 1.93 -1.17 -14.48
CA ALA A 204 2.20 -0.69 -15.85
C ALA A 204 3.56 0.00 -16.00
N ARG A 205 4.13 0.53 -14.92
CA ARG A 205 5.43 1.23 -14.94
C ARG A 205 6.60 0.30 -14.62
N MET A 206 6.43 -0.53 -13.60
CA MET A 206 7.50 -1.44 -13.14
C MET A 206 7.61 -2.68 -14.01
N PHE A 207 6.51 -3.10 -14.60
CA PHE A 207 6.37 -4.33 -15.37
C PHE A 207 5.54 -4.08 -16.65
N PRO A 208 6.06 -3.27 -17.60
CA PRO A 208 5.32 -2.94 -18.84
C PRO A 208 4.98 -4.16 -19.68
N GLU A 209 5.73 -5.25 -19.53
CA GLU A 209 5.45 -6.56 -20.14
C GLU A 209 4.21 -7.24 -19.55
N ILE A 210 3.83 -6.90 -18.30
CA ILE A 210 2.63 -7.40 -17.61
C ILE A 210 1.49 -6.39 -17.73
N GLY A 211 1.75 -5.14 -17.38
CA GLY A 211 0.75 -4.07 -17.28
C GLY A 211 0.56 -3.32 -18.60
N ASN A 212 0.05 -3.99 -19.64
CA ASN A 212 -0.17 -3.37 -20.95
C ASN A 212 -1.55 -3.73 -21.53
N ALA A 213 -1.99 -2.92 -22.51
CA ALA A 213 -3.33 -3.05 -23.10
C ALA A 213 -3.56 -4.36 -23.88
N ALA A 214 -2.50 -5.02 -24.34
CA ALA A 214 -2.64 -6.31 -25.02
C ALA A 214 -2.96 -7.43 -24.03
N ARG A 215 -2.44 -7.36 -22.81
CA ARG A 215 -2.60 -8.40 -21.78
C ARG A 215 -3.75 -8.13 -20.83
N CYS A 216 -3.85 -6.90 -20.30
CA CYS A 216 -4.78 -6.61 -19.22
C CYS A 216 -5.59 -5.29 -19.44
N PRO A 217 -6.33 -5.18 -20.58
CA PRO A 217 -7.07 -3.96 -20.91
C PRO A 217 -8.10 -3.57 -19.85
N ARG A 218 -8.83 -4.54 -19.27
CA ARG A 218 -9.84 -4.27 -18.24
C ARG A 218 -9.21 -3.77 -16.93
N THR A 219 -8.05 -4.30 -16.59
CA THR A 219 -7.30 -3.86 -15.40
C THR A 219 -6.84 -2.42 -15.55
N LEU A 220 -6.39 -2.01 -16.74
CA LEU A 220 -6.00 -0.62 -17.01
C LEU A 220 -7.21 0.31 -16.98
N GLU A 221 -8.31 -0.04 -17.67
CA GLU A 221 -9.57 0.70 -17.61
C GLU A 221 -10.10 0.84 -16.17
N TRP A 222 -10.00 -0.23 -15.38
CA TRP A 222 -10.38 -0.22 -13.98
C TRP A 222 -9.48 0.73 -13.17
N ALA A 223 -8.16 0.70 -13.36
CA ALA A 223 -7.22 1.58 -12.68
C ALA A 223 -7.52 3.07 -12.97
N ASP A 224 -7.92 3.40 -14.20
CA ASP A 224 -8.32 4.76 -14.57
C ASP A 224 -9.64 5.15 -13.90
N ARG A 225 -10.63 4.25 -13.83
CA ARG A 225 -11.87 4.49 -13.09
C ARG A 225 -11.62 4.70 -11.59
N VAL A 226 -10.73 3.90 -10.98
CA VAL A 226 -10.33 4.09 -9.57
C VAL A 226 -9.69 5.47 -9.39
N ARG A 227 -8.72 5.82 -10.25
CA ARG A 227 -8.01 7.11 -10.19
C ARG A 227 -8.94 8.32 -10.34
N ALA A 228 -9.99 8.19 -11.15
CA ALA A 228 -10.97 9.25 -11.39
C ALA A 228 -11.93 9.49 -10.20
N ARG A 229 -11.96 8.61 -9.19
CA ARG A 229 -12.82 8.82 -8.02
C ARG A 229 -12.35 10.02 -7.19
N PRO A 230 -13.26 10.87 -6.72
CA PRO A 230 -12.90 12.11 -6.01
C PRO A 230 -12.03 11.87 -4.78
N GLY A 231 -12.35 10.85 -3.95
CA GLY A 231 -11.57 10.51 -2.76
C GLY A 231 -10.19 9.95 -3.09
N VAL A 232 -10.09 9.11 -4.13
CA VAL A 232 -8.80 8.60 -4.63
C VAL A 232 -7.96 9.74 -5.18
N ALA A 233 -8.53 10.61 -6.00
CA ALA A 233 -7.83 11.77 -6.54
C ALA A 233 -7.36 12.73 -5.42
N ALA A 234 -8.14 12.90 -4.35
CA ALA A 234 -7.74 13.68 -3.19
C ALA A 234 -6.56 13.04 -2.45
N ALA A 235 -6.62 11.74 -2.19
CA ALA A 235 -5.53 10.99 -1.56
C ALA A 235 -4.24 11.07 -2.38
N LEU A 236 -4.32 10.96 -3.71
CA LEU A 236 -3.17 11.05 -4.62
C LEU A 236 -2.55 12.46 -4.70
N ARG A 237 -3.31 13.52 -4.38
CA ARG A 237 -2.79 14.88 -4.30
C ARG A 237 -2.15 15.24 -2.96
N MET A 238 -2.18 14.33 -1.98
CA MET A 238 -1.43 14.54 -0.74
C MET A 238 0.06 14.75 -1.03
N PRO A 239 0.77 15.57 -0.25
CA PRO A 239 2.17 15.87 -0.50
C PRO A 239 3.03 14.61 -0.58
N ASP A 240 3.72 14.43 -1.71
CA ASP A 240 4.74 13.40 -1.89
C ASP A 240 6.12 14.00 -1.61
N ARG A 241 6.77 13.55 -0.54
CA ARG A 241 8.09 13.97 -0.12
C ARG A 241 9.19 12.99 -0.53
N THR A 242 8.86 11.98 -1.34
CA THR A 242 9.84 11.03 -1.87
C THR A 242 10.97 11.78 -2.60
N ASN A 243 12.20 11.34 -2.38
CA ASN A 243 13.34 11.83 -3.14
C ASN A 243 13.03 11.74 -4.65
N PRO A 244 13.19 12.85 -5.42
CA PRO A 244 12.89 12.86 -6.85
C PRO A 244 13.54 11.73 -7.65
N ALA A 245 14.76 11.30 -7.27
CA ALA A 245 15.46 10.17 -7.89
C ALA A 245 14.75 8.82 -7.69
N LEU A 246 13.87 8.70 -6.70
CA LEU A 246 13.11 7.49 -6.36
C LEU A 246 11.65 7.55 -6.84
N ARG A 247 11.15 8.71 -7.25
CA ARG A 247 9.75 8.91 -7.67
C ARG A 247 9.32 8.05 -8.85
N THR A 248 10.23 7.72 -9.75
CA THR A 248 9.96 6.82 -10.88
C THR A 248 9.49 5.44 -10.45
N PHE A 249 9.77 5.05 -9.21
CA PHE A 249 9.38 3.74 -8.66
C PHE A 249 8.14 3.79 -7.77
N THR A 250 7.75 4.96 -7.24
CA THR A 250 6.60 5.09 -6.32
C THR A 250 5.27 5.24 -7.04
N GLY A 251 5.27 5.45 -8.35
CA GLY A 251 4.03 5.59 -9.11
C GLY A 251 3.42 7.00 -9.07
N HIS A 252 4.00 7.93 -8.31
CA HIS A 252 3.58 9.33 -8.36
C HIS A 252 4.05 10.00 -9.64
N VAL A 253 3.11 10.26 -10.54
CA VAL A 253 3.21 11.30 -11.57
C VAL A 253 2.01 12.19 -11.40
N VAL A 254 2.32 13.41 -11.09
CA VAL A 254 1.42 14.53 -11.31
C VAL A 254 1.11 14.63 -12.79
#